data_c3a44ba3536ddf3fd0e9cbb9d7bd721c
#
_entry.id   c3a44ba3536ddf3fd0e9cbb9d7bd721c
#
_cell.length_a   1.000
_cell.length_b   1.000
_cell.length_c   1.000
_cell.angle_alpha   90.00
_cell.angle_beta   90.00
_cell.angle_gamma   90.00
#
_symmetry.space_group_name_H-M   'P 1'
#
loop_
_entity.id
_entity.type
_entity.pdbx_description
1 polymer ?
#
loop_
_entity_poly.entity_id
_entity_poly.type
_entity_poly.pdbx_seq_one_letter_code
_entity_poly.pdbx_strand_id
1 'polypeptide(L)'
;MLTDIEIAQSCAMQPIEKIADTLGLAPDLLEPYGHYKAKVDYLALKDRPQKGKLVLVTAINPTPAGEGKTTVSIGLADALRLEGYNACLALREPSLGPVFGVKGGAAGGGYAQVVPMEDINLHFTGDMHAITAANNLIAAMVDNSIQQGNPCNIDPRRVTWKRCMDMNDRQLRSIIDGLGGKPNGMPREDGFDITTASEIMATLCLASSIADLKARIARIVVARTYDDKPVTAGDIHAQGAATALLKDALRPNLVQTLIGTPAFVHGGPFANIAHGCNTVIATQTALRLADVVVTEAGFGADLGAEKFIDIKCRMANLVPSAVVLVATVRALKSHGGVAKADLGAENLEALERGLSNLRRHLRNIREVWGLHPVVALNRFTTDTDAEIELVRRAAAETGAKVALCEVWAKGGEGGRELAKLVMEEANHADPSAFAFTYPDELPLADKIRAVATRIYGAKDVSFTPAATKTLKQLTDEGCGSMPVCIAKTQYSFSDDAKKLGAPEGFTLTIRSVKVSAGAGFVVALSGDIMTMPGLPKVPAAVNIDVTDDGKITGLF
;
A
#
# COMPACT_ATOMS: atom_id res chain seq x y z
N MET A 1 -6.50 -29.52 -8.32
CA MET A 1 -6.90 -28.11 -8.48
C MET A 1 -5.67 -27.41 -9.05
N LEU A 2 -5.82 -26.59 -10.08
CA LEU A 2 -4.71 -25.84 -10.65
C LEU A 2 -4.16 -24.85 -9.62
N THR A 3 -2.85 -24.59 -9.66
CA THR A 3 -2.18 -23.54 -8.89
C THR A 3 -2.49 -22.17 -9.49
N ASP A 4 -2.24 -21.09 -8.76
CA ASP A 4 -2.51 -19.73 -9.22
C ASP A 4 -1.72 -19.42 -10.51
N ILE A 5 -0.45 -19.84 -10.60
CA ILE A 5 0.36 -19.66 -11.81
C ILE A 5 -0.19 -20.48 -12.99
N GLU A 6 -0.65 -21.71 -12.79
CA GLU A 6 -1.24 -22.54 -13.85
C GLU A 6 -2.56 -21.94 -14.37
N ILE A 7 -3.39 -21.37 -13.49
CA ILE A 7 -4.60 -20.64 -13.88
C ILE A 7 -4.22 -19.42 -14.73
N ALA A 8 -3.26 -18.61 -14.29
CA ALA A 8 -2.80 -17.42 -15.02
C ALA A 8 -2.24 -17.80 -16.41
N GLN A 9 -1.40 -18.84 -16.48
CA GLN A 9 -0.79 -19.31 -17.73
C GLN A 9 -1.81 -19.94 -18.69
N SER A 10 -2.94 -20.44 -18.20
CA SER A 10 -4.02 -20.96 -19.04
C SER A 10 -4.92 -19.87 -19.64
N CYS A 11 -4.76 -18.61 -19.21
CA CYS A 11 -5.58 -17.50 -19.65
C CYS A 11 -5.27 -17.11 -21.10
N ALA A 12 -6.30 -17.05 -21.95
CA ALA A 12 -6.22 -16.46 -23.27
C ALA A 12 -6.30 -14.93 -23.20
N MET A 13 -5.17 -14.28 -22.86
CA MET A 13 -5.10 -12.81 -22.73
C MET A 13 -5.46 -12.10 -24.03
N GLN A 14 -6.18 -10.99 -23.91
CA GLN A 14 -6.44 -10.08 -25.02
C GLN A 14 -5.26 -9.14 -25.25
N PRO A 15 -5.00 -8.71 -26.52
CA PRO A 15 -4.05 -7.62 -26.77
C PRO A 15 -4.39 -6.39 -25.95
N ILE A 16 -3.35 -5.69 -25.47
CA ILE A 16 -3.56 -4.58 -24.52
C ILE A 16 -4.35 -3.41 -25.15
N GLU A 17 -4.26 -3.24 -26.44
CA GLU A 17 -5.01 -2.23 -27.20
C GLU A 17 -6.52 -2.48 -27.08
N LYS A 18 -6.97 -3.75 -27.12
CA LYS A 18 -8.39 -4.10 -26.93
C LYS A 18 -8.87 -3.81 -25.52
N ILE A 19 -8.01 -4.00 -24.53
CA ILE A 19 -8.32 -3.64 -23.14
C ILE A 19 -8.44 -2.12 -23.02
N ALA A 20 -7.52 -1.37 -23.62
CA ALA A 20 -7.54 0.09 -23.65
C ALA A 20 -8.79 0.64 -24.34
N ASP A 21 -9.24 0.03 -25.45
CA ASP A 21 -10.47 0.40 -26.16
C ASP A 21 -11.69 0.35 -25.22
N THR A 22 -11.76 -0.59 -24.27
CA THR A 22 -12.87 -0.69 -23.31
C THR A 22 -12.92 0.49 -22.34
N LEU A 23 -11.83 1.23 -22.20
CA LEU A 23 -11.71 2.47 -21.42
C LEU A 23 -11.80 3.74 -22.29
N GLY A 24 -11.99 3.60 -23.61
CA GLY A 24 -11.98 4.73 -24.56
C GLY A 24 -10.62 5.41 -24.65
N LEU A 25 -9.54 4.64 -24.50
CA LEU A 25 -8.17 5.10 -24.72
C LEU A 25 -7.78 4.91 -26.18
N ALA A 26 -7.35 6.00 -26.81
CA ALA A 26 -6.81 5.95 -28.17
C ALA A 26 -5.41 5.30 -28.18
N PRO A 27 -5.03 4.61 -29.28
CA PRO A 27 -3.75 3.89 -29.36
C PRO A 27 -2.51 4.76 -29.17
N ASP A 28 -2.57 6.04 -29.56
CA ASP A 28 -1.49 7.02 -29.39
C ASP A 28 -1.23 7.43 -27.94
N LEU A 29 -2.14 7.09 -27.02
CA LEU A 29 -1.98 7.28 -25.57
C LEU A 29 -1.31 6.08 -24.89
N LEU A 30 -0.96 5.04 -25.65
CA LEU A 30 -0.35 3.82 -25.15
C LEU A 30 1.11 3.70 -25.59
N GLU A 31 1.97 3.31 -24.67
CA GLU A 31 3.32 2.83 -24.95
C GLU A 31 3.38 1.33 -24.62
N PRO A 32 3.27 0.43 -25.63
CA PRO A 32 3.23 -1.01 -25.40
C PRO A 32 4.55 -1.56 -24.84
N TYR A 33 4.43 -2.42 -23.84
CA TYR A 33 5.51 -3.24 -23.30
C TYR A 33 5.23 -4.71 -23.63
N GLY A 34 5.37 -5.10 -24.90
CA GLY A 34 4.91 -6.36 -25.45
C GLY A 34 3.40 -6.30 -25.77
N HIS A 35 2.74 -7.48 -25.83
CA HIS A 35 1.36 -7.59 -26.32
C HIS A 35 0.29 -7.35 -25.25
N TYR A 36 0.61 -7.49 -23.96
CA TYR A 36 -0.37 -7.63 -22.90
C TYR A 36 -0.26 -6.58 -21.79
N LYS A 37 0.65 -5.62 -21.92
CA LYS A 37 0.86 -4.53 -20.98
C LYS A 37 1.30 -3.26 -21.71
N ALA A 38 0.91 -2.10 -21.18
CA ALA A 38 1.31 -0.81 -21.73
C ALA A 38 1.41 0.24 -20.63
N LYS A 39 2.25 1.25 -20.83
CA LYS A 39 2.16 2.50 -20.09
C LYS A 39 1.16 3.44 -20.74
N VAL A 40 0.45 4.22 -19.91
CA VAL A 40 -0.58 5.16 -20.36
C VAL A 40 -0.09 6.60 -20.21
N ASP A 41 -0.30 7.41 -21.26
CA ASP A 41 -0.04 8.84 -21.20
C ASP A 41 -1.13 9.55 -20.38
N TYR A 42 -0.91 9.65 -19.08
CA TYR A 42 -1.83 10.31 -18.16
C TYR A 42 -1.90 11.83 -18.37
N LEU A 43 -0.87 12.45 -18.97
CA LEU A 43 -0.84 13.91 -19.19
C LEU A 43 -1.88 14.33 -20.22
N ALA A 44 -2.08 13.54 -21.27
CA ALA A 44 -3.13 13.79 -22.26
C ALA A 44 -4.55 13.63 -21.68
N LEU A 45 -4.68 12.95 -20.55
CA LEU A 45 -5.95 12.71 -19.87
C LEU A 45 -6.26 13.71 -18.74
N LYS A 46 -5.30 14.57 -18.36
CA LYS A 46 -5.37 15.42 -17.16
C LYS A 46 -6.60 16.34 -17.10
N ASP A 47 -7.08 16.80 -18.26
CA ASP A 47 -8.20 17.73 -18.36
C ASP A 47 -9.57 17.01 -18.47
N ARG A 48 -9.59 15.68 -18.60
CA ARG A 48 -10.84 14.91 -18.52
C ARG A 48 -11.40 14.94 -17.10
N PRO A 49 -12.71 15.14 -16.91
CA PRO A 49 -13.32 15.15 -15.58
C PRO A 49 -13.23 13.76 -14.93
N GLN A 50 -13.00 13.71 -13.63
CA GLN A 50 -13.12 12.49 -12.84
C GLN A 50 -14.60 12.21 -12.61
N LYS A 51 -15.14 11.17 -13.25
CA LYS A 51 -16.56 10.79 -13.20
C LYS A 51 -16.80 9.52 -12.39
N GLY A 52 -15.76 8.70 -12.25
CA GLY A 52 -15.85 7.39 -11.63
C GLY A 52 -16.11 7.45 -10.12
N LYS A 53 -16.88 6.47 -9.62
CA LYS A 53 -17.05 6.23 -8.20
C LYS A 53 -15.84 5.45 -7.67
N LEU A 54 -15.23 5.93 -6.58
CA LEU A 54 -14.08 5.31 -5.97
C LEU A 54 -14.53 4.32 -4.89
N VAL A 55 -14.21 3.04 -5.07
CA VAL A 55 -14.47 1.97 -4.09
C VAL A 55 -13.14 1.57 -3.45
N LEU A 56 -13.02 1.76 -2.15
CA LEU A 56 -11.85 1.37 -1.37
C LEU A 56 -12.05 -0.04 -0.79
N VAL A 57 -11.17 -0.97 -1.12
CA VAL A 57 -11.11 -2.31 -0.49
C VAL A 57 -10.03 -2.30 0.59
N THR A 58 -10.43 -2.65 1.79
CA THR A 58 -9.57 -2.81 2.97
C THR A 58 -9.93 -4.10 3.71
N ALA A 59 -9.36 -4.36 4.88
CA ALA A 59 -9.68 -5.55 5.66
C ALA A 59 -9.69 -5.27 7.16
N ILE A 60 -10.18 -6.23 7.94
CA ILE A 60 -9.90 -6.34 9.38
C ILE A 60 -8.40 -6.51 9.62
N ASN A 61 -7.92 -6.43 10.87
CA ASN A 61 -6.50 -6.69 11.16
C ASN A 61 -6.07 -8.05 10.61
N PRO A 62 -4.97 -8.10 9.81
CA PRO A 62 -4.59 -9.33 9.12
C PRO A 62 -4.05 -10.39 10.07
N THR A 63 -4.16 -11.64 9.60
CA THR A 63 -3.40 -12.77 10.15
C THR A 63 -2.17 -13.05 9.28
N PRO A 64 -1.23 -13.90 9.74
CA PRO A 64 -0.09 -14.31 8.90
C PRO A 64 -0.48 -14.98 7.56
N ALA A 65 -1.70 -15.51 7.45
CA ALA A 65 -2.19 -16.12 6.22
C ALA A 65 -2.69 -15.10 5.18
N GLY A 66 -2.97 -13.86 5.61
CA GLY A 66 -3.61 -12.84 4.77
C GLY A 66 -5.13 -13.02 4.65
N GLU A 67 -5.83 -11.95 4.23
CA GLU A 67 -7.31 -11.93 4.18
C GLU A 67 -7.86 -11.94 2.75
N GLY A 68 -6.99 -11.96 1.74
CA GLY A 68 -7.39 -12.00 0.33
C GLY A 68 -7.92 -10.68 -0.24
N LYS A 69 -7.47 -9.53 0.27
CA LYS A 69 -7.91 -8.21 -0.23
C LYS A 69 -7.75 -8.04 -1.73
N THR A 70 -6.59 -8.34 -2.28
CA THR A 70 -6.31 -8.18 -3.72
C THR A 70 -7.22 -9.09 -4.54
N THR A 71 -7.39 -10.35 -4.12
CA THR A 71 -8.32 -11.31 -4.75
C THR A 71 -9.75 -10.78 -4.73
N VAL A 72 -10.21 -10.24 -3.58
CA VAL A 72 -11.55 -9.64 -3.47
C VAL A 72 -11.67 -8.39 -4.33
N SER A 73 -10.64 -7.54 -4.40
CA SER A 73 -10.65 -6.34 -5.25
C SER A 73 -10.80 -6.69 -6.71
N ILE A 74 -10.05 -7.69 -7.18
CA ILE A 74 -10.09 -8.15 -8.58
C ILE A 74 -11.44 -8.79 -8.89
N GLY A 75 -11.89 -9.74 -8.04
CA GLY A 75 -13.17 -10.40 -8.22
C GLY A 75 -14.36 -9.43 -8.15
N LEU A 76 -14.28 -8.39 -7.33
CA LEU A 76 -15.30 -7.33 -7.29
C LEU A 76 -15.33 -6.52 -8.60
N ALA A 77 -14.17 -6.14 -9.15
CA ALA A 77 -14.11 -5.42 -10.41
C ALA A 77 -14.65 -6.26 -11.57
N ASP A 78 -14.29 -7.55 -11.59
CA ASP A 78 -14.84 -8.50 -12.56
C ASP A 78 -16.36 -8.66 -12.39
N ALA A 79 -16.86 -8.76 -11.16
CA ALA A 79 -18.29 -8.84 -10.88
C ALA A 79 -19.04 -7.58 -11.31
N LEU A 80 -18.47 -6.40 -11.09
CA LEU A 80 -19.04 -5.13 -11.54
C LEU A 80 -19.16 -5.09 -13.08
N ARG A 81 -18.17 -5.59 -13.80
CA ARG A 81 -18.28 -5.70 -15.27
C ARG A 81 -19.35 -6.70 -15.70
N LEU A 82 -19.48 -7.83 -15.01
CA LEU A 82 -20.56 -8.79 -15.26
C LEU A 82 -21.96 -8.23 -14.97
N GLU A 83 -22.05 -7.24 -14.06
CA GLU A 83 -23.29 -6.48 -13.80
C GLU A 83 -23.47 -5.27 -14.75
N GLY A 84 -22.60 -5.10 -15.76
CA GLY A 84 -22.72 -4.11 -16.82
C GLY A 84 -22.09 -2.74 -16.53
N TYR A 85 -21.34 -2.58 -15.45
CA TYR A 85 -20.61 -1.35 -15.16
C TYR A 85 -19.28 -1.31 -15.92
N ASN A 86 -18.89 -0.11 -16.41
CA ASN A 86 -17.52 0.11 -16.88
C ASN A 86 -16.59 0.24 -15.66
N ALA A 87 -16.13 -0.89 -15.15
CA ALA A 87 -15.27 -0.97 -13.97
C ALA A 87 -13.80 -1.13 -14.35
N CYS A 88 -12.92 -0.56 -13.52
CA CYS A 88 -11.47 -0.62 -13.64
C CYS A 88 -10.83 -0.80 -12.26
N LEU A 89 -9.66 -1.45 -12.23
CA LEU A 89 -8.84 -1.60 -11.02
C LEU A 89 -7.74 -0.56 -10.97
N ALA A 90 -7.36 -0.17 -9.75
CA ALA A 90 -6.13 0.57 -9.46
C ALA A 90 -5.41 -0.10 -8.29
N LEU A 91 -4.35 -0.86 -8.57
CA LEU A 91 -3.67 -1.76 -7.65
C LEU A 91 -2.20 -1.35 -7.45
N ARG A 92 -1.57 -1.91 -6.42
CA ARG A 92 -0.14 -1.75 -6.18
C ARG A 92 0.66 -2.73 -7.02
N GLU A 93 1.85 -2.30 -7.43
CA GLU A 93 2.87 -3.14 -8.03
C GLU A 93 3.58 -3.97 -6.94
N PRO A 94 3.80 -5.28 -7.14
CA PRO A 94 4.55 -6.11 -6.21
C PRO A 94 6.05 -5.81 -6.25
N SER A 95 6.73 -6.14 -5.14
CA SER A 95 8.19 -6.03 -4.97
C SER A 95 8.80 -7.42 -4.94
N LEU A 96 9.99 -7.59 -5.51
CA LEU A 96 10.70 -8.87 -5.60
C LEU A 96 10.97 -9.47 -4.21
N GLY A 97 11.30 -8.66 -3.22
CA GLY A 97 11.59 -9.15 -1.88
C GLY A 97 10.45 -9.98 -1.26
N PRO A 98 9.21 -9.48 -1.19
CA PRO A 98 8.05 -10.27 -0.78
C PRO A 98 7.76 -11.47 -1.69
N VAL A 99 7.90 -11.34 -3.00
CA VAL A 99 7.66 -12.41 -3.98
C VAL A 99 8.60 -13.60 -3.74
N PHE A 100 9.88 -13.35 -3.58
CA PHE A 100 10.89 -14.39 -3.30
C PHE A 100 10.98 -14.76 -1.81
N GLY A 101 10.30 -14.03 -0.93
CA GLY A 101 10.31 -14.22 0.53
C GLY A 101 9.21 -15.16 1.04
N VAL A 102 8.16 -14.60 1.57
CA VAL A 102 7.10 -15.34 2.31
C VAL A 102 5.75 -15.30 1.63
N LYS A 103 5.48 -14.23 0.87
CA LYS A 103 4.15 -13.96 0.32
C LYS A 103 4.16 -14.08 -1.20
N GLY A 104 3.05 -14.59 -1.71
CA GLY A 104 2.64 -14.39 -3.08
C GLY A 104 2.65 -12.93 -3.51
N GLY A 105 2.76 -12.70 -4.80
CA GLY A 105 2.71 -11.38 -5.40
C GLY A 105 1.37 -10.68 -5.19
N ALA A 106 1.27 -9.45 -5.67
CA ALA A 106 0.04 -8.65 -5.59
C ALA A 106 -0.92 -8.89 -6.78
N ALA A 107 -0.82 -10.05 -7.44
CA ALA A 107 -1.61 -10.36 -8.64
C ALA A 107 -2.99 -10.99 -8.38
N GLY A 108 -3.37 -11.19 -7.12
CA GLY A 108 -4.60 -11.91 -6.73
C GLY A 108 -4.37 -13.41 -6.58
N GLY A 109 -5.41 -14.22 -6.69
CA GLY A 109 -5.31 -15.68 -6.60
C GLY A 109 -6.58 -16.40 -7.07
N GLY A 110 -6.47 -17.69 -7.36
CA GLY A 110 -7.55 -18.48 -7.95
C GLY A 110 -8.03 -17.90 -9.27
N TYR A 111 -9.33 -17.79 -9.43
CA TYR A 111 -9.96 -17.21 -10.62
C TYR A 111 -10.16 -15.69 -10.55
N ALA A 112 -9.56 -15.01 -9.57
CA ALA A 112 -9.55 -13.56 -9.46
C ALA A 112 -8.09 -13.05 -9.46
N GLN A 113 -7.50 -12.93 -10.65
CA GLN A 113 -6.12 -12.52 -10.87
C GLN A 113 -5.99 -11.45 -11.95
N VAL A 114 -4.94 -10.62 -11.87
CA VAL A 114 -4.44 -9.78 -12.95
C VAL A 114 -3.32 -10.50 -13.70
N VAL A 115 -3.31 -10.35 -15.01
CA VAL A 115 -2.34 -10.99 -15.91
C VAL A 115 -1.72 -9.95 -16.87
N PRO A 116 -0.47 -10.17 -17.33
CA PRO A 116 0.39 -11.35 -17.16
C PRO A 116 1.00 -11.43 -15.75
N MET A 117 0.69 -12.47 -15.01
CA MET A 117 1.06 -12.63 -13.59
C MET A 117 2.57 -12.70 -13.39
N GLU A 118 3.28 -13.42 -14.27
CA GLU A 118 4.73 -13.59 -14.20
C GLU A 118 5.46 -12.24 -14.34
N ASP A 119 5.11 -11.47 -15.37
CA ASP A 119 5.72 -10.16 -15.61
C ASP A 119 5.45 -9.20 -14.45
N ILE A 120 4.21 -9.15 -13.96
CA ILE A 120 3.81 -8.28 -12.85
C ILE A 120 4.63 -8.60 -11.59
N ASN A 121 4.87 -9.87 -11.28
CA ASN A 121 5.55 -10.30 -10.06
C ASN A 121 7.08 -10.31 -10.18
N LEU A 122 7.65 -10.30 -11.36
CA LEU A 122 9.10 -10.36 -11.60
C LEU A 122 9.62 -9.02 -12.15
N HIS A 123 9.74 -8.89 -13.46
CA HIS A 123 10.19 -7.66 -14.12
C HIS A 123 9.04 -7.09 -14.96
N PHE A 124 8.29 -6.18 -14.37
CA PHE A 124 7.06 -5.67 -14.98
C PHE A 124 7.33 -4.71 -16.14
N THR A 125 7.60 -3.45 -15.82
CA THR A 125 7.92 -2.39 -16.80
C THR A 125 9.15 -1.57 -16.41
N GLY A 126 9.82 -1.97 -15.33
CA GLY A 126 11.05 -1.34 -14.85
C GLY A 126 10.87 -0.28 -13.78
N ASP A 127 9.65 -0.07 -13.25
CA ASP A 127 9.38 0.99 -12.27
C ASP A 127 10.17 0.78 -10.96
N MET A 128 10.20 -0.45 -10.43
CA MET A 128 10.99 -0.77 -9.24
C MET A 128 12.48 -0.52 -9.44
N HIS A 129 13.02 -0.87 -10.62
CA HIS A 129 14.41 -0.59 -10.96
C HIS A 129 14.68 0.92 -11.06
N ALA A 130 13.80 1.69 -11.69
CA ALA A 130 13.94 3.14 -11.81
C ALA A 130 13.94 3.82 -10.44
N ILE A 131 13.05 3.39 -9.53
CA ILE A 131 12.98 3.88 -8.15
C ILE A 131 14.27 3.56 -7.40
N THR A 132 14.77 2.32 -7.50
CA THR A 132 16.04 1.89 -6.92
C THR A 132 17.20 2.75 -7.44
N ALA A 133 17.28 2.95 -8.75
CA ALA A 133 18.33 3.73 -9.39
C ALA A 133 18.29 5.21 -8.95
N ALA A 134 17.11 5.83 -8.89
CA ALA A 134 16.96 7.22 -8.44
C ALA A 134 17.33 7.39 -6.97
N ASN A 135 16.94 6.45 -6.11
CA ASN A 135 17.33 6.45 -4.70
C ASN A 135 18.84 6.35 -4.51
N ASN A 136 19.48 5.42 -5.23
CA ASN A 136 20.90 5.17 -5.12
C ASN A 136 21.75 6.28 -5.78
N LEU A 137 21.22 6.95 -6.81
CA LEU A 137 21.84 8.15 -7.36
C LEU A 137 21.92 9.25 -6.28
N ILE A 138 20.84 9.52 -5.54
CA ILE A 138 20.84 10.51 -4.45
C ILE A 138 21.88 10.11 -3.40
N ALA A 139 21.95 8.84 -2.98
CA ALA A 139 22.95 8.36 -2.03
C ALA A 139 24.39 8.60 -2.54
N ALA A 140 24.67 8.25 -3.79
CA ALA A 140 25.96 8.48 -4.40
C ALA A 140 26.33 9.99 -4.47
N MET A 141 25.35 10.84 -4.75
CA MET A 141 25.56 12.30 -4.80
C MET A 141 25.80 12.90 -3.40
N VAL A 142 25.19 12.37 -2.34
CA VAL A 142 25.52 12.77 -0.96
C VAL A 142 26.98 12.45 -0.64
N ASP A 143 27.42 11.21 -0.87
CA ASP A 143 28.78 10.79 -0.59
C ASP A 143 29.80 11.53 -1.48
N ASN A 144 29.47 11.77 -2.74
CA ASN A 144 30.29 12.58 -3.63
C ASN A 144 30.39 14.04 -3.18
N SER A 145 29.33 14.66 -2.69
CA SER A 145 29.34 16.01 -2.13
C SER A 145 30.31 16.11 -0.94
N ILE A 146 30.28 15.13 -0.03
CA ILE A 146 31.21 15.04 1.10
C ILE A 146 32.66 14.91 0.60
N GLN A 147 32.91 14.00 -0.35
CA GLN A 147 34.24 13.70 -0.89
C GLN A 147 34.86 14.90 -1.64
N GLN A 148 34.06 15.67 -2.37
CA GLN A 148 34.50 16.77 -3.22
C GLN A 148 34.47 18.14 -2.53
N GLY A 149 34.77 18.18 -1.25
CA GLY A 149 34.95 19.41 -0.50
C GLY A 149 33.77 19.84 0.36
N ASN A 150 32.69 19.04 0.40
CA ASN A 150 31.54 19.20 1.29
C ASN A 150 30.92 20.60 1.28
N PRO A 151 30.52 21.17 0.13
CA PRO A 151 30.03 22.54 0.03
C PRO A 151 28.75 22.77 0.86
N CYS A 152 27.98 21.70 1.13
CA CYS A 152 26.76 21.75 1.95
C CYS A 152 27.04 21.59 3.45
N ASN A 153 28.31 21.52 3.88
CA ASN A 153 28.70 21.36 5.30
C ASN A 153 28.04 20.14 5.98
N ILE A 154 27.88 19.03 5.26
CA ILE A 154 27.26 17.79 5.77
C ILE A 154 28.13 17.21 6.89
N ASP A 155 27.51 16.87 8.02
CA ASP A 155 28.13 15.98 9.02
C ASP A 155 27.98 14.52 8.56
N PRO A 156 29.07 13.81 8.18
CA PRO A 156 28.99 12.44 7.67
C PRO A 156 28.35 11.44 8.65
N ARG A 157 28.34 11.75 9.94
CA ARG A 157 27.69 10.94 10.99
C ARG A 157 26.17 11.15 11.01
N ARG A 158 25.65 12.11 10.24
CA ARG A 158 24.26 12.54 10.23
C ARG A 158 23.62 12.45 8.85
N VAL A 159 24.21 11.62 7.97
CA VAL A 159 23.55 11.19 6.73
C VAL A 159 22.39 10.28 7.11
N THR A 160 21.17 10.65 6.70
CA THR A 160 19.94 9.91 7.01
C THR A 160 19.44 9.12 5.81
N TRP A 161 19.97 9.41 4.62
CA TRP A 161 19.60 8.76 3.37
C TRP A 161 20.34 7.45 3.20
N LYS A 162 19.59 6.36 3.11
CA LYS A 162 20.12 5.03 2.85
C LYS A 162 20.05 4.67 1.36
N ARG A 163 20.84 3.70 0.96
CA ARG A 163 20.69 3.02 -0.31
C ARG A 163 19.44 2.13 -0.30
N CYS A 164 19.00 1.63 -1.45
CA CYS A 164 17.93 0.64 -1.49
C CYS A 164 18.21 -0.46 -2.50
N MET A 165 17.54 -1.60 -2.29
CA MET A 165 17.54 -2.75 -3.18
C MET A 165 16.19 -3.46 -3.08
N ASP A 166 15.64 -3.91 -4.21
CA ASP A 166 14.35 -4.59 -4.24
C ASP A 166 14.47 -6.10 -3.96
N MET A 167 15.04 -6.43 -2.79
CA MET A 167 15.19 -7.80 -2.30
C MET A 167 15.21 -7.82 -0.77
N ASN A 168 14.77 -8.93 -0.17
CA ASN A 168 14.87 -9.15 1.27
C ASN A 168 16.28 -9.59 1.64
N ASP A 169 17.10 -8.69 2.20
CA ASP A 169 18.47 -8.99 2.60
C ASP A 169 18.83 -8.38 3.96
N ARG A 170 18.77 -9.22 5.01
CA ARG A 170 19.09 -8.77 6.38
C ARG A 170 20.54 -8.39 6.60
N GLN A 171 21.47 -8.85 5.74
CA GLN A 171 22.89 -8.51 5.85
C GLN A 171 23.16 -7.04 5.55
N LEU A 172 22.28 -6.41 4.75
CA LEU A 172 22.43 -5.03 4.32
C LEU A 172 21.76 -4.00 5.26
N ARG A 173 21.20 -4.40 6.38
CA ARG A 173 20.53 -3.47 7.33
C ARG A 173 21.47 -2.42 7.89
N SER A 174 22.70 -2.83 8.17
CA SER A 174 23.77 -1.95 8.66
C SER A 174 25.10 -2.42 8.04
N ILE A 175 25.77 -1.49 7.37
CA ILE A 175 27.05 -1.72 6.73
C ILE A 175 28.00 -0.56 7.06
N ILE A 176 29.27 -0.72 6.72
CA ILE A 176 30.23 0.37 6.66
C ILE A 176 30.61 0.52 5.19
N ASP A 177 30.37 1.70 4.62
CA ASP A 177 30.78 2.06 3.26
C ASP A 177 32.04 2.93 3.26
N GLY A 178 32.57 3.29 2.07
CA GLY A 178 33.73 4.16 1.91
C GLY A 178 35.07 3.57 2.35
N LEU A 179 35.17 2.24 2.56
CA LEU A 179 36.42 1.57 2.92
C LEU A 179 37.42 1.53 1.76
N GLY A 180 38.72 1.44 2.06
CA GLY A 180 39.80 1.35 1.09
C GLY A 180 40.60 2.65 0.91
N GLY A 181 40.45 3.60 1.80
CA GLY A 181 41.22 4.83 1.88
C GLY A 181 40.61 6.01 1.12
N LYS A 182 41.32 7.14 1.15
CA LYS A 182 40.84 8.44 0.66
C LYS A 182 40.23 8.44 -0.75
N PRO A 183 40.71 7.65 -1.74
CA PRO A 183 40.11 7.62 -3.07
C PRO A 183 38.68 7.07 -3.09
N ASN A 184 38.30 6.24 -2.11
CA ASN A 184 37.02 5.56 -2.04
C ASN A 184 35.95 6.31 -1.23
N GLY A 185 36.29 7.46 -0.65
CA GLY A 185 35.36 8.27 0.15
C GLY A 185 35.68 8.27 1.62
N MET A 186 34.70 8.64 2.43
CA MET A 186 34.79 8.71 3.88
C MET A 186 34.05 7.52 4.51
N PRO A 187 34.73 6.65 5.29
CA PRO A 187 34.06 5.54 5.98
C PRO A 187 32.97 6.04 6.91
N ARG A 188 31.76 5.51 6.76
CA ARG A 188 30.62 5.82 7.64
C ARG A 188 29.67 4.62 7.74
N GLU A 189 28.83 4.64 8.76
CA GLU A 189 27.71 3.71 8.85
C GLU A 189 26.67 4.05 7.78
N ASP A 190 26.20 3.05 7.07
CA ASP A 190 25.12 3.11 6.09
C ASP A 190 24.23 1.86 6.20
N GLY A 191 23.32 1.66 5.29
CA GLY A 191 22.47 0.48 5.15
C GLY A 191 21.63 0.55 3.89
N PHE A 192 20.83 -0.50 3.71
CA PHE A 192 19.87 -0.56 2.62
C PHE A 192 18.45 -0.68 3.17
N ASP A 193 17.54 0.06 2.58
CA ASP A 193 16.10 -0.18 2.71
C ASP A 193 15.62 -1.00 1.49
N ILE A 194 14.54 -1.77 1.63
CA ILE A 194 13.90 -2.35 0.45
C ILE A 194 13.26 -1.23 -0.38
N THR A 195 13.30 -1.33 -1.70
CA THR A 195 12.84 -0.29 -2.63
C THR A 195 11.44 0.25 -2.29
N THR A 196 10.52 -0.62 -1.89
CA THR A 196 9.15 -0.26 -1.49
C THR A 196 9.05 0.49 -0.15
N ALA A 197 10.11 0.49 0.65
CA ALA A 197 10.20 1.29 1.89
C ALA A 197 10.92 2.63 1.67
N SER A 198 11.51 2.86 0.50
CA SER A 198 12.22 4.11 0.18
C SER A 198 11.27 5.29 0.12
N GLU A 199 11.79 6.47 0.46
CA GLU A 199 11.02 7.72 0.32
C GLU A 199 10.77 8.06 -1.17
N ILE A 200 11.63 7.62 -2.10
CA ILE A 200 11.39 7.78 -3.55
C ILE A 200 10.12 7.06 -3.99
N MET A 201 9.88 5.84 -3.50
CA MET A 201 8.63 5.11 -3.76
C MET A 201 7.41 5.90 -3.28
N ALA A 202 7.43 6.37 -2.03
CA ALA A 202 6.32 7.14 -1.47
C ALA A 202 6.12 8.47 -2.22
N THR A 203 7.20 9.15 -2.59
CA THR A 203 7.21 10.41 -3.34
C THR A 203 6.61 10.23 -4.73
N LEU A 204 7.02 9.21 -5.48
CA LEU A 204 6.45 8.88 -6.79
C LEU A 204 4.96 8.58 -6.68
N CYS A 205 4.54 7.82 -5.67
CA CYS A 205 3.14 7.43 -5.50
C CYS A 205 2.21 8.61 -5.17
N LEU A 206 2.72 9.68 -4.57
CA LEU A 206 1.95 10.87 -4.20
C LEU A 206 2.13 12.05 -5.18
N ALA A 207 3.04 11.91 -6.15
CA ALA A 207 3.23 12.92 -7.19
C ALA A 207 2.03 12.97 -8.15
N SER A 208 1.71 14.18 -8.62
CA SER A 208 0.62 14.47 -9.57
C SER A 208 1.12 14.78 -10.99
N SER A 209 2.41 15.09 -11.13
CA SER A 209 3.06 15.41 -12.40
C SER A 209 4.58 15.29 -12.31
N ILE A 210 5.28 15.38 -13.44
CA ILE A 210 6.77 15.43 -13.47
C ILE A 210 7.28 16.66 -12.70
N ALA A 211 6.63 17.81 -12.85
CA ALA A 211 7.03 19.03 -12.14
C ALA A 211 6.85 18.88 -10.62
N ASP A 212 5.72 18.31 -10.18
CA ASP A 212 5.46 18.01 -8.78
C ASP A 212 6.45 16.97 -8.24
N LEU A 213 6.73 15.89 -9.00
CA LEU A 213 7.73 14.89 -8.62
C LEU A 213 9.11 15.53 -8.40
N LYS A 214 9.56 16.39 -9.32
CA LYS A 214 10.84 17.10 -9.21
C LYS A 214 10.89 18.02 -7.99
N ALA A 215 9.81 18.76 -7.73
CA ALA A 215 9.71 19.64 -6.56
C ALA A 215 9.67 18.83 -5.25
N ARG A 216 9.01 17.68 -5.23
CA ARG A 216 8.99 16.75 -4.08
C ARG A 216 10.38 16.17 -3.81
N ILE A 217 11.08 15.67 -4.84
CA ILE A 217 12.44 15.14 -4.70
C ILE A 217 13.38 16.23 -4.17
N ALA A 218 13.27 17.47 -4.65
CA ALA A 218 14.10 18.56 -4.16
C ALA A 218 14.00 18.80 -2.64
N ARG A 219 12.82 18.51 -2.03
CA ARG A 219 12.59 18.68 -0.58
C ARG A 219 13.06 17.52 0.28
N ILE A 220 13.42 16.36 -0.29
CA ILE A 220 13.86 15.19 0.47
C ILE A 220 15.06 15.57 1.34
N VAL A 221 14.97 15.33 2.64
CA VAL A 221 16.07 15.54 3.58
C VAL A 221 17.00 14.34 3.54
N VAL A 222 18.25 14.54 3.13
CA VAL A 222 19.24 13.48 2.94
C VAL A 222 20.29 13.42 4.05
N ALA A 223 20.53 14.53 4.72
CA ALA A 223 21.54 14.64 5.79
C ALA A 223 21.26 15.86 6.68
N ARG A 224 22.12 16.07 7.67
CA ARG A 224 22.19 17.31 8.44
C ARG A 224 23.61 17.88 8.43
N THR A 225 23.69 19.22 8.53
CA THR A 225 24.96 19.92 8.69
C THR A 225 25.53 19.73 10.10
N TYR A 226 26.80 20.13 10.30
CA TYR A 226 27.39 20.18 11.65
C TYR A 226 26.60 21.11 12.61
N ASP A 227 25.87 22.10 12.08
CA ASP A 227 25.01 23.02 12.85
C ASP A 227 23.56 22.55 12.99
N ASP A 228 23.29 21.24 12.72
CA ASP A 228 21.98 20.59 12.84
C ASP A 228 20.90 21.11 11.87
N LYS A 229 21.27 21.73 10.75
CA LYS A 229 20.34 22.15 9.70
C LYS A 229 20.09 21.01 8.70
N PRO A 230 18.86 20.86 8.18
CA PRO A 230 18.61 19.86 7.14
C PRO A 230 19.35 20.18 5.84
N VAL A 231 19.87 19.15 5.19
CA VAL A 231 20.40 19.21 3.83
C VAL A 231 19.48 18.40 2.95
N THR A 232 19.02 18.98 1.85
CA THR A 232 18.05 18.37 0.95
C THR A 232 18.69 17.82 -0.32
N ALA A 233 17.96 16.96 -1.05
CA ALA A 233 18.37 16.53 -2.39
C ALA A 233 18.46 17.71 -3.38
N GLY A 234 17.73 18.80 -3.12
CA GLY A 234 17.84 20.07 -3.86
C GLY A 234 19.16 20.78 -3.62
N ASP A 235 19.65 20.81 -2.38
CA ASP A 235 20.93 21.46 -2.03
C ASP A 235 22.13 20.79 -2.70
N ILE A 236 22.06 19.48 -2.92
CA ILE A 236 23.07 18.71 -3.68
C ILE A 236 22.74 18.59 -5.17
N HIS A 237 21.72 19.28 -5.67
CA HIS A 237 21.28 19.32 -7.07
C HIS A 237 20.89 17.95 -7.67
N ALA A 238 20.43 16.98 -6.86
CA ALA A 238 20.09 15.63 -7.31
C ALA A 238 18.71 15.50 -7.97
N GLN A 239 17.79 16.44 -7.72
CA GLN A 239 16.38 16.34 -8.09
C GLN A 239 16.14 16.20 -9.61
N GLY A 240 16.96 16.86 -10.42
CA GLY A 240 16.82 16.80 -11.89
C GLY A 240 17.13 15.43 -12.44
N ALA A 241 18.27 14.88 -12.09
CA ALA A 241 18.74 13.57 -12.55
C ALA A 241 17.86 12.43 -12.00
N ALA A 242 17.48 12.50 -10.71
CA ALA A 242 16.55 11.53 -10.11
C ALA A 242 15.18 11.55 -10.81
N THR A 243 14.63 12.72 -11.15
CA THR A 243 13.38 12.83 -11.90
C THR A 243 13.51 12.27 -13.31
N ALA A 244 14.67 12.47 -13.98
CA ALA A 244 14.91 11.91 -15.31
C ALA A 244 14.87 10.38 -15.31
N LEU A 245 15.44 9.72 -14.28
CA LEU A 245 15.35 8.27 -14.08
C LEU A 245 13.91 7.78 -13.88
N LEU A 246 13.06 8.62 -13.26
CA LEU A 246 11.68 8.27 -12.90
C LEU A 246 10.65 8.68 -13.96
N LYS A 247 11.07 9.32 -15.05
CA LYS A 247 10.16 9.90 -16.06
C LYS A 247 9.15 8.88 -16.59
N ASP A 248 9.61 7.70 -16.97
CA ASP A 248 8.75 6.66 -17.53
C ASP A 248 8.06 5.84 -16.43
N ALA A 249 8.68 5.70 -15.26
CA ALA A 249 8.10 5.06 -14.09
C ALA A 249 6.91 5.86 -13.51
N LEU A 250 6.74 7.14 -13.84
CA LEU A 250 5.59 7.94 -13.40
C LEU A 250 4.32 7.66 -14.22
N ARG A 251 4.42 7.02 -15.40
CA ARG A 251 3.28 6.62 -16.22
C ARG A 251 2.67 5.33 -15.68
N PRO A 252 1.34 5.28 -15.45
CA PRO A 252 0.69 4.08 -14.91
C PRO A 252 0.70 2.91 -15.91
N ASN A 253 0.85 1.71 -15.40
CA ASN A 253 0.86 0.47 -16.18
C ASN A 253 -0.56 -0.06 -16.32
N LEU A 254 -1.01 -0.30 -17.54
CA LEU A 254 -2.27 -0.95 -17.87
C LEU A 254 -2.06 -2.43 -18.17
N VAL A 255 -2.86 -3.26 -17.55
CA VAL A 255 -2.97 -4.73 -17.73
C VAL A 255 -4.45 -5.15 -17.67
N GLN A 256 -4.72 -6.43 -17.53
CA GLN A 256 -6.08 -6.98 -17.50
C GLN A 256 -6.25 -8.05 -16.42
N THR A 257 -7.49 -8.33 -16.04
CA THR A 257 -7.84 -9.54 -15.28
C THR A 257 -7.98 -10.76 -16.20
N LEU A 258 -8.17 -11.94 -15.63
CA LEU A 258 -8.42 -13.18 -16.39
C LEU A 258 -9.60 -13.07 -17.38
N ILE A 259 -10.58 -12.22 -17.10
CA ILE A 259 -11.75 -12.01 -17.98
C ILE A 259 -11.66 -10.71 -18.81
N GLY A 260 -10.54 -10.00 -18.75
CA GLY A 260 -10.31 -8.79 -19.53
C GLY A 260 -10.80 -7.49 -18.88
N THR A 261 -11.05 -7.45 -17.57
CA THR A 261 -11.27 -6.17 -16.86
C THR A 261 -9.98 -5.36 -16.83
N PRO A 262 -9.99 -4.06 -17.25
CA PRO A 262 -8.81 -3.23 -17.20
C PRO A 262 -8.29 -3.03 -15.78
N ALA A 263 -6.98 -3.06 -15.61
CA ALA A 263 -6.32 -2.84 -14.32
C ALA A 263 -5.08 -1.95 -14.48
N PHE A 264 -5.03 -0.86 -13.72
CA PHE A 264 -3.82 -0.10 -13.52
C PHE A 264 -3.05 -0.69 -12.34
N VAL A 265 -1.81 -1.12 -12.57
CA VAL A 265 -0.89 -1.64 -11.53
C VAL A 265 0.29 -0.70 -11.47
N HIS A 266 0.42 0.10 -10.38
CA HIS A 266 1.39 1.17 -10.37
C HIS A 266 1.77 1.63 -8.97
N GLY A 267 3.08 1.58 -8.67
CA GLY A 267 3.66 1.91 -7.37
C GLY A 267 3.27 0.93 -6.26
N GLY A 268 4.12 0.77 -5.27
CA GLY A 268 3.92 -0.26 -4.22
C GLY A 268 4.53 0.09 -2.87
N PRO A 269 4.23 1.26 -2.25
CA PRO A 269 4.80 1.64 -0.97
C PRO A 269 4.29 0.71 0.14
N PHE A 270 5.16 0.38 1.10
CA PHE A 270 4.76 -0.43 2.26
C PHE A 270 3.78 0.32 3.16
N ALA A 271 2.71 -0.37 3.60
CA ALA A 271 1.66 0.22 4.42
C ALA A 271 2.01 0.36 5.91
N ASN A 272 3.10 -0.26 6.38
CA ASN A 272 3.56 -0.16 7.76
C ASN A 272 4.56 0.99 7.98
N ILE A 273 5.03 1.66 6.93
CA ILE A 273 5.98 2.76 7.02
C ILE A 273 5.68 3.92 6.06
N ALA A 274 4.82 3.71 5.08
CA ALA A 274 4.34 4.69 4.13
C ALA A 274 2.81 4.54 3.99
N HIS A 275 2.20 5.22 3.01
CA HIS A 275 0.75 5.26 2.86
C HIS A 275 0.12 3.96 2.29
N GLY A 276 0.92 3.02 1.79
CA GLY A 276 0.48 1.66 1.47
C GLY A 276 -0.58 1.52 0.37
N CYS A 277 -0.61 2.47 -0.59
CA CYS A 277 -1.58 2.53 -1.66
C CYS A 277 -0.89 2.73 -3.01
N ASN A 278 -1.55 2.40 -4.11
CA ASN A 278 -1.07 2.72 -5.45
C ASN A 278 -0.94 4.24 -5.68
N THR A 279 -0.41 4.63 -6.83
CA THR A 279 -0.15 6.04 -7.14
C THR A 279 -1.43 6.87 -7.26
N VAL A 280 -1.31 8.16 -6.95
CA VAL A 280 -2.36 9.16 -7.20
C VAL A 280 -2.70 9.21 -8.68
N ILE A 281 -1.67 9.23 -9.55
CA ILE A 281 -1.84 9.27 -11.01
C ILE A 281 -2.68 8.10 -11.52
N ALA A 282 -2.38 6.86 -11.10
CA ALA A 282 -3.15 5.69 -11.52
C ALA A 282 -4.61 5.76 -11.09
N THR A 283 -4.87 6.13 -9.83
CA THR A 283 -6.24 6.28 -9.32
C THR A 283 -7.01 7.38 -10.05
N GLN A 284 -6.41 8.55 -10.25
CA GLN A 284 -7.07 9.66 -10.96
C GLN A 284 -7.27 9.36 -12.44
N THR A 285 -6.32 8.67 -13.09
CA THR A 285 -6.47 8.22 -14.48
C THR A 285 -7.63 7.24 -14.61
N ALA A 286 -7.73 6.25 -13.72
CA ALA A 286 -8.83 5.31 -13.69
C ALA A 286 -10.19 6.01 -13.50
N LEU A 287 -10.28 6.99 -12.57
CA LEU A 287 -11.50 7.76 -12.30
C LEU A 287 -11.95 8.64 -13.48
N ARG A 288 -11.05 8.98 -14.41
CA ARG A 288 -11.37 9.69 -15.66
C ARG A 288 -11.90 8.78 -16.76
N LEU A 289 -11.60 7.49 -16.68
CA LEU A 289 -11.84 6.52 -17.74
C LEU A 289 -12.99 5.56 -17.44
N ALA A 290 -13.22 5.23 -16.19
CA ALA A 290 -14.20 4.23 -15.77
C ALA A 290 -15.32 4.84 -14.91
N ASP A 291 -16.48 4.19 -14.88
CA ASP A 291 -17.62 4.59 -14.04
C ASP A 291 -17.41 4.17 -12.58
N VAL A 292 -16.68 3.05 -12.38
CA VAL A 292 -16.34 2.52 -11.05
C VAL A 292 -14.87 2.14 -11.01
N VAL A 293 -14.16 2.62 -10.01
CA VAL A 293 -12.75 2.30 -9.78
C VAL A 293 -12.61 1.57 -8.46
N VAL A 294 -12.14 0.33 -8.51
CA VAL A 294 -11.84 -0.46 -7.32
C VAL A 294 -10.35 -0.34 -7.01
N THR A 295 -10.04 0.13 -5.82
CA THR A 295 -8.66 0.26 -5.31
C THR A 295 -8.51 -0.40 -3.96
N GLU A 296 -7.28 -0.66 -3.54
CA GLU A 296 -7.01 -1.28 -2.24
C GLU A 296 -6.04 -0.47 -1.38
N ALA A 297 -6.13 -0.67 -0.07
CA ALA A 297 -5.15 -0.21 0.91
C ALA A 297 -4.50 -1.39 1.64
N GLY A 298 -3.19 -1.31 1.91
CA GLY A 298 -2.43 -2.39 2.53
C GLY A 298 -2.81 -2.66 3.98
N PHE A 299 -2.67 -3.90 4.44
CA PHE A 299 -3.00 -4.35 5.81
C PHE A 299 -4.47 -4.12 6.20
N GLY A 300 -4.74 -3.89 7.49
CA GLY A 300 -6.07 -3.61 8.03
C GLY A 300 -6.50 -2.15 7.83
N ALA A 301 -7.78 -1.89 8.04
CA ALA A 301 -8.34 -0.55 7.87
C ALA A 301 -7.75 0.47 8.87
N ASP A 302 -7.28 0.02 10.02
CA ASP A 302 -6.60 0.84 11.01
C ASP A 302 -5.25 1.41 10.53
N LEU A 303 -4.58 0.73 9.61
CA LEU A 303 -3.31 1.18 9.01
C LEU A 303 -3.49 1.65 7.57
N GLY A 304 -3.97 0.77 6.70
CA GLY A 304 -4.03 1.05 5.26
C GLY A 304 -5.13 2.03 4.90
N ALA A 305 -6.37 1.81 5.34
CA ALA A 305 -7.46 2.73 5.01
C ALA A 305 -7.28 4.07 5.73
N GLU A 306 -6.77 4.09 6.96
CA GLU A 306 -6.43 5.33 7.66
C GLU A 306 -5.48 6.18 6.83
N LYS A 307 -4.36 5.61 6.34
CA LYS A 307 -3.38 6.34 5.52
C LYS A 307 -3.89 6.66 4.11
N PHE A 308 -4.72 5.80 3.55
CA PHE A 308 -5.41 6.12 2.29
C PHE A 308 -6.25 7.38 2.44
N ILE A 309 -6.98 7.51 3.54
CA ILE A 309 -7.86 8.65 3.82
C ILE A 309 -7.03 9.86 4.24
N ASP A 310 -6.25 9.75 5.32
CA ASP A 310 -5.60 10.91 5.92
C ASP A 310 -4.35 11.40 5.16
N ILE A 311 -3.78 10.58 4.26
CA ILE A 311 -2.65 10.98 3.42
C ILE A 311 -3.07 11.10 1.95
N LYS A 312 -3.46 10.00 1.31
CA LYS A 312 -3.70 9.99 -0.15
C LYS A 312 -4.94 10.78 -0.54
N CYS A 313 -6.08 10.56 0.11
CA CYS A 313 -7.32 11.30 -0.18
C CYS A 313 -7.15 12.79 0.08
N ARG A 314 -6.47 13.15 1.18
CA ARG A 314 -6.17 14.53 1.54
C ARG A 314 -5.32 15.23 0.46
N MET A 315 -4.22 14.60 0.02
CA MET A 315 -3.30 15.19 -0.95
C MET A 315 -3.86 15.22 -2.38
N ALA A 316 -4.71 14.27 -2.73
CA ALA A 316 -5.23 14.10 -4.09
C ALA A 316 -6.69 14.55 -4.26
N ASN A 317 -7.30 15.10 -3.19
CA ASN A 317 -8.70 15.51 -3.15
C ASN A 317 -9.65 14.39 -3.60
N LEU A 318 -9.47 13.19 -3.03
CA LEU A 318 -10.28 12.01 -3.32
C LEU A 318 -11.28 11.75 -2.20
N VAL A 319 -12.48 11.30 -2.57
CA VAL A 319 -13.51 10.85 -1.62
C VAL A 319 -13.99 9.47 -2.06
N PRO A 320 -13.82 8.42 -1.24
CA PRO A 320 -14.40 7.11 -1.53
C PRO A 320 -15.93 7.17 -1.53
N SER A 321 -16.57 6.55 -2.52
CA SER A 321 -18.03 6.41 -2.59
C SER A 321 -18.54 5.21 -1.79
N ALA A 322 -17.70 4.20 -1.58
CA ALA A 322 -17.98 3.04 -0.72
C ALA A 322 -16.68 2.43 -0.22
N VAL A 323 -16.78 1.69 0.89
CA VAL A 323 -15.66 0.92 1.45
C VAL A 323 -16.05 -0.55 1.54
N VAL A 324 -15.22 -1.43 1.00
CA VAL A 324 -15.35 -2.87 1.19
C VAL A 324 -14.41 -3.30 2.30
N LEU A 325 -14.97 -3.83 3.39
CA LEU A 325 -14.22 -4.38 4.51
C LEU A 325 -14.14 -5.90 4.39
N VAL A 326 -13.00 -6.42 3.95
CA VAL A 326 -12.78 -7.86 3.83
C VAL A 326 -12.58 -8.48 5.22
N ALA A 327 -13.34 -9.51 5.51
CA ALA A 327 -13.21 -10.33 6.71
C ALA A 327 -13.18 -11.81 6.34
N THR A 328 -12.55 -12.62 7.18
CA THR A 328 -12.59 -14.09 7.09
C THR A 328 -12.96 -14.67 8.44
N VAL A 329 -13.71 -15.76 8.46
CA VAL A 329 -14.04 -16.48 9.70
C VAL A 329 -12.75 -16.88 10.43
N ARG A 330 -11.73 -17.32 9.69
CA ARG A 330 -10.41 -17.70 10.25
C ARG A 330 -9.74 -16.54 10.98
N ALA A 331 -9.70 -15.35 10.36
CA ALA A 331 -9.08 -14.18 11.00
C ALA A 331 -9.84 -13.77 12.25
N LEU A 332 -11.16 -13.77 12.21
CA LEU A 332 -12.00 -13.46 13.37
C LEU A 332 -11.80 -14.48 14.50
N LYS A 333 -11.76 -15.79 14.20
CA LYS A 333 -11.41 -16.81 15.21
C LYS A 333 -10.01 -16.61 15.78
N SER A 334 -9.03 -16.24 14.96
CA SER A 334 -7.67 -15.92 15.43
C SER A 334 -7.68 -14.72 16.38
N HIS A 335 -8.44 -13.66 16.07
CA HIS A 335 -8.67 -12.52 16.97
C HIS A 335 -9.43 -12.91 18.25
N GLY A 336 -10.20 -13.98 18.23
CA GLY A 336 -10.83 -14.60 19.38
C GLY A 336 -9.92 -15.54 20.19
N GLY A 337 -8.64 -15.69 19.79
CA GLY A 337 -7.62 -16.45 20.49
C GLY A 337 -7.41 -17.90 20.01
N VAL A 338 -7.96 -18.30 18.87
CA VAL A 338 -7.75 -19.65 18.29
C VAL A 338 -6.36 -19.75 17.66
N ALA A 339 -5.63 -20.82 17.97
CA ALA A 339 -4.33 -21.09 17.39
C ALA A 339 -4.43 -21.43 15.88
N LYS A 340 -3.38 -21.12 15.12
CA LYS A 340 -3.34 -21.30 13.65
C LYS A 340 -3.72 -22.73 13.22
N ALA A 341 -3.31 -23.76 13.96
CA ALA A 341 -3.59 -25.16 13.64
C ALA A 341 -5.09 -25.51 13.73
N ASP A 342 -5.86 -24.80 14.56
CA ASP A 342 -7.24 -25.13 14.92
C ASP A 342 -8.27 -24.25 14.18
N LEU A 343 -7.81 -23.30 13.35
CA LEU A 343 -8.69 -22.36 12.63
C LEU A 343 -9.66 -23.02 11.64
N GLY A 344 -9.43 -24.26 11.25
CA GLY A 344 -10.31 -25.03 10.37
C GLY A 344 -11.52 -25.65 11.06
N ALA A 345 -11.53 -25.77 12.40
CA ALA A 345 -12.65 -26.29 13.16
C ALA A 345 -13.64 -25.19 13.53
N GLU A 346 -14.95 -25.53 13.57
CA GLU A 346 -15.99 -24.61 14.04
C GLU A 346 -15.72 -24.18 15.50
N ASN A 347 -15.82 -22.86 15.74
CA ASN A 347 -15.68 -22.32 17.09
C ASN A 347 -16.44 -20.98 17.21
N LEU A 348 -17.74 -21.09 17.49
CA LEU A 348 -18.63 -19.93 17.58
C LEU A 348 -18.29 -19.00 18.75
N GLU A 349 -17.82 -19.55 19.89
CA GLU A 349 -17.44 -18.75 21.07
C GLU A 349 -16.22 -17.88 20.78
N ALA A 350 -15.18 -18.46 20.18
CA ALA A 350 -13.99 -17.68 19.79
C ALA A 350 -14.33 -16.68 18.67
N LEU A 351 -15.17 -17.07 17.72
CA LEU A 351 -15.64 -16.18 16.66
C LEU A 351 -16.35 -14.95 17.27
N GLU A 352 -17.29 -15.15 18.23
CA GLU A 352 -17.98 -14.03 18.89
C GLU A 352 -16.99 -13.07 19.58
N ARG A 353 -15.97 -13.60 20.29
CA ARG A 353 -14.93 -12.75 20.89
C ARG A 353 -14.18 -11.94 19.81
N GLY A 354 -13.85 -12.56 18.69
CA GLY A 354 -13.10 -11.93 17.59
C GLY A 354 -13.91 -10.90 16.80
N LEU A 355 -15.24 -10.96 16.83
CA LEU A 355 -16.12 -9.98 16.19
C LEU A 355 -15.92 -8.56 16.74
N SER A 356 -15.34 -8.39 17.91
CA SER A 356 -14.93 -7.06 18.42
C SER A 356 -14.00 -6.33 17.45
N ASN A 357 -13.13 -7.05 16.73
CA ASN A 357 -12.25 -6.48 15.71
C ASN A 357 -13.04 -5.95 14.50
N LEU A 358 -13.98 -6.73 13.98
CA LEU A 358 -14.88 -6.32 12.90
C LEU A 358 -15.71 -5.09 13.28
N ARG A 359 -16.37 -5.13 14.45
CA ARG A 359 -17.21 -4.02 14.94
C ARG A 359 -16.41 -2.71 15.08
N ARG A 360 -15.14 -2.76 15.53
CA ARG A 360 -14.28 -1.58 15.65
C ARG A 360 -13.95 -1.00 14.27
N HIS A 361 -13.61 -1.81 13.29
CA HIS A 361 -13.34 -1.33 11.92
C HIS A 361 -14.60 -0.71 11.29
N LEU A 362 -15.76 -1.35 11.43
CA LEU A 362 -17.03 -0.83 10.91
C LEU A 362 -17.39 0.52 11.55
N ARG A 363 -17.21 0.64 12.87
CA ARG A 363 -17.41 1.90 13.59
C ARG A 363 -16.48 3.00 13.06
N ASN A 364 -15.19 2.70 12.89
CA ASN A 364 -14.22 3.68 12.40
C ASN A 364 -14.60 4.18 10.99
N ILE A 365 -14.99 3.28 10.09
CA ILE A 365 -15.39 3.65 8.72
C ILE A 365 -16.63 4.56 8.74
N ARG A 366 -17.61 4.26 9.57
CA ARG A 366 -18.89 5.00 9.60
C ARG A 366 -18.82 6.28 10.43
N GLU A 367 -18.32 6.18 11.66
CA GLU A 367 -18.42 7.27 12.63
C GLU A 367 -17.24 8.25 12.56
N VAL A 368 -16.05 7.77 12.15
CA VAL A 368 -14.88 8.65 12.04
C VAL A 368 -14.77 9.27 10.65
N TRP A 369 -15.00 8.46 9.60
CA TRP A 369 -14.80 8.91 8.22
C TRP A 369 -16.10 9.21 7.47
N GLY A 370 -17.27 8.89 8.04
CA GLY A 370 -18.57 9.13 7.41
C GLY A 370 -18.81 8.32 6.14
N LEU A 371 -18.17 7.15 6.01
CA LEU A 371 -18.21 6.31 4.82
C LEU A 371 -19.15 5.12 5.00
N HIS A 372 -19.60 4.53 3.88
CA HIS A 372 -20.54 3.42 3.86
C HIS A 372 -19.81 2.08 3.65
N PRO A 373 -19.66 1.22 4.69
CA PRO A 373 -19.00 -0.07 4.57
C PRO A 373 -19.93 -1.16 4.08
N VAL A 374 -19.41 -2.03 3.19
CA VAL A 374 -19.95 -3.36 2.89
C VAL A 374 -18.93 -4.40 3.34
N VAL A 375 -19.35 -5.38 4.12
CA VAL A 375 -18.49 -6.48 4.55
C VAL A 375 -18.43 -7.54 3.44
N ALA A 376 -17.23 -7.79 2.91
CA ALA A 376 -16.97 -8.96 2.05
C ALA A 376 -16.48 -10.11 2.94
N LEU A 377 -17.35 -11.07 3.25
CA LEU A 377 -16.97 -12.27 3.97
C LEU A 377 -16.32 -13.24 2.98
N ASN A 378 -14.98 -13.22 2.91
CA ASN A 378 -14.21 -14.08 2.01
C ASN A 378 -14.23 -15.52 2.54
N ARG A 379 -15.01 -16.37 1.88
CA ARG A 379 -15.34 -17.73 2.33
C ARG A 379 -14.21 -18.71 2.06
N PHE A 380 -13.92 -19.52 3.08
CA PHE A 380 -13.11 -20.72 2.97
C PHE A 380 -14.00 -21.97 3.04
N THR A 381 -13.52 -23.08 2.46
CA THR A 381 -14.26 -24.35 2.41
C THR A 381 -14.56 -24.96 3.78
N THR A 382 -13.85 -24.54 4.81
CA THR A 382 -14.01 -24.98 6.21
C THR A 382 -14.99 -24.13 7.01
N ASP A 383 -15.46 -23.00 6.46
CA ASP A 383 -16.37 -22.10 7.18
C ASP A 383 -17.77 -22.73 7.22
N THR A 384 -18.37 -22.81 8.41
CA THR A 384 -19.71 -23.38 8.60
C THR A 384 -20.79 -22.31 8.43
N ASP A 385 -22.02 -22.75 8.11
CA ASP A 385 -23.16 -21.85 7.96
C ASP A 385 -23.46 -21.10 9.27
N ALA A 386 -23.26 -21.76 10.42
CA ALA A 386 -23.43 -21.13 11.74
C ALA A 386 -22.42 -20.01 11.98
N GLU A 387 -21.16 -20.19 11.58
CA GLU A 387 -20.12 -19.16 11.67
C GLU A 387 -20.42 -17.98 10.72
N ILE A 388 -20.84 -18.27 9.49
CA ILE A 388 -21.22 -17.24 8.51
C ILE A 388 -22.39 -16.40 9.02
N GLU A 389 -23.42 -17.04 9.56
CA GLU A 389 -24.60 -16.35 10.09
C GLU A 389 -24.28 -15.50 11.32
N LEU A 390 -23.35 -15.95 12.16
CA LEU A 390 -22.88 -15.18 13.30
C LEU A 390 -22.20 -13.87 12.86
N VAL A 391 -21.35 -13.93 11.82
CA VAL A 391 -20.71 -12.73 11.25
C VAL A 391 -21.75 -11.80 10.61
N ARG A 392 -22.73 -12.33 9.89
CA ARG A 392 -23.83 -11.56 9.28
C ARG A 392 -24.62 -10.76 10.33
N ARG A 393 -25.01 -11.43 11.42
CA ARG A 393 -25.74 -10.77 12.53
C ARG A 393 -24.91 -9.64 13.16
N ALA A 394 -23.64 -9.90 13.47
CA ALA A 394 -22.76 -8.92 14.08
C ALA A 394 -22.52 -7.68 13.20
N ALA A 395 -22.43 -7.86 11.89
CA ALA A 395 -22.32 -6.74 10.97
C ALA A 395 -23.64 -5.97 10.83
N ALA A 396 -24.78 -6.67 10.77
CA ALA A 396 -26.11 -6.07 10.69
C ALA A 396 -26.42 -5.20 11.92
N GLU A 397 -25.98 -5.59 13.12
CA GLU A 397 -26.08 -4.80 14.35
C GLU A 397 -25.40 -3.42 14.23
N THR A 398 -24.36 -3.31 13.40
CA THR A 398 -23.70 -2.04 13.09
C THR A 398 -24.33 -1.30 11.90
N GLY A 399 -25.36 -1.88 11.28
CA GLY A 399 -26.00 -1.38 10.07
C GLY A 399 -25.17 -1.58 8.79
N ALA A 400 -24.15 -2.45 8.81
CA ALA A 400 -23.37 -2.79 7.62
C ALA A 400 -24.02 -3.98 6.89
N LYS A 401 -24.00 -3.94 5.54
CA LYS A 401 -24.41 -5.06 4.70
C LYS A 401 -23.26 -6.06 4.57
N VAL A 402 -23.61 -7.34 4.41
CA VAL A 402 -22.64 -8.44 4.25
C VAL A 402 -22.93 -9.21 2.99
N ALA A 403 -21.94 -9.37 2.13
CA ALA A 403 -21.95 -10.31 1.01
C ALA A 403 -21.02 -11.49 1.29
N LEU A 404 -21.45 -12.68 0.95
CA LEU A 404 -20.57 -13.85 0.90
C LEU A 404 -19.71 -13.75 -0.39
N CYS A 405 -18.40 -13.83 -0.25
CA CYS A 405 -17.46 -13.65 -1.35
C CYS A 405 -16.73 -14.95 -1.65
N GLU A 406 -16.93 -15.49 -2.85
CA GLU A 406 -16.34 -16.75 -3.34
C GLU A 406 -15.48 -16.53 -4.60
N VAL A 407 -14.91 -15.33 -4.76
CA VAL A 407 -14.22 -14.93 -5.99
C VAL A 407 -12.96 -15.72 -6.26
N TRP A 408 -12.29 -16.24 -5.24
CA TRP A 408 -11.14 -17.11 -5.43
C TRP A 408 -11.51 -18.36 -6.26
N ALA A 409 -12.65 -18.97 -5.97
CA ALA A 409 -13.09 -20.20 -6.63
C ALA A 409 -13.90 -19.96 -7.92
N LYS A 410 -14.61 -18.82 -8.01
CA LYS A 410 -15.63 -18.56 -9.05
C LYS A 410 -15.37 -17.31 -9.86
N GLY A 411 -14.24 -16.62 -9.64
CA GLY A 411 -13.96 -15.32 -10.29
C GLY A 411 -15.07 -14.30 -10.01
N GLY A 412 -15.36 -13.43 -10.97
CA GLY A 412 -16.39 -12.40 -10.85
C GLY A 412 -17.77 -12.92 -10.49
N GLU A 413 -18.15 -14.13 -10.94
CA GLU A 413 -19.44 -14.73 -10.58
C GLU A 413 -19.61 -14.87 -9.06
N GLY A 414 -18.53 -15.22 -8.34
CA GLY A 414 -18.52 -15.32 -6.88
C GLY A 414 -18.60 -13.99 -6.14
N GLY A 415 -18.60 -12.86 -6.86
CA GLY A 415 -18.64 -11.50 -6.32
C GLY A 415 -19.91 -10.71 -6.67
N ARG A 416 -20.89 -11.27 -7.41
CA ARG A 416 -22.05 -10.53 -7.89
C ARG A 416 -22.89 -9.89 -6.77
N GLU A 417 -23.13 -10.61 -5.67
CA GLU A 417 -23.85 -10.05 -4.51
C GLU A 417 -23.08 -8.86 -3.94
N LEU A 418 -21.77 -9.00 -3.78
CA LEU A 418 -20.90 -7.92 -3.31
C LEU A 418 -20.96 -6.69 -4.23
N ALA A 419 -20.91 -6.90 -5.55
CA ALA A 419 -20.98 -5.81 -6.53
C ALA A 419 -22.31 -5.04 -6.42
N LYS A 420 -23.43 -5.71 -6.27
CA LYS A 420 -24.75 -5.08 -6.10
C LYS A 420 -24.82 -4.25 -4.82
N LEU A 421 -24.39 -4.80 -3.70
CA LEU A 421 -24.39 -4.09 -2.41
C LEU A 421 -23.43 -2.87 -2.43
N VAL A 422 -22.25 -3.03 -3.03
CA VAL A 422 -21.27 -1.94 -3.17
C VAL A 422 -21.83 -0.80 -4.02
N MET A 423 -22.49 -1.11 -5.13
CA MET A 423 -23.09 -0.08 -5.98
C MET A 423 -24.31 0.58 -5.33
N GLU A 424 -25.08 -0.15 -4.56
CA GLU A 424 -26.16 0.42 -3.74
C GLU A 424 -25.60 1.46 -2.76
N GLU A 425 -24.57 1.12 -1.98
CA GLU A 425 -23.93 2.06 -1.05
C GLU A 425 -23.26 3.24 -1.79
N ALA A 426 -22.55 2.96 -2.88
CA ALA A 426 -21.87 4.00 -3.66
C ALA A 426 -22.84 4.98 -4.35
N ASN A 427 -24.07 4.58 -4.63
CA ASN A 427 -25.11 5.44 -5.17
C ASN A 427 -25.79 6.32 -4.11
N HIS A 428 -25.76 5.89 -2.86
CA HIS A 428 -26.31 6.65 -1.72
C HIS A 428 -25.25 7.47 -0.98
N ALA A 429 -23.99 7.42 -1.40
CA ALA A 429 -22.90 8.15 -0.76
C ALA A 429 -23.16 9.66 -0.78
N ASP A 430 -23.01 10.29 0.38
CA ASP A 430 -23.00 11.74 0.54
C ASP A 430 -21.55 12.22 0.75
N PRO A 431 -20.91 12.84 -0.24
CA PRO A 431 -19.55 13.33 -0.09
C PRO A 431 -19.38 14.37 1.04
N SER A 432 -20.46 15.05 1.45
CA SER A 432 -20.40 16.03 2.54
C SER A 432 -20.28 15.40 3.93
N ALA A 433 -20.64 14.11 4.07
CA ALA A 433 -20.45 13.35 5.30
C ALA A 433 -19.01 12.89 5.52
N PHE A 434 -18.18 12.90 4.45
CA PHE A 434 -16.81 12.47 4.52
C PHE A 434 -15.95 13.38 5.40
N ALA A 435 -15.18 12.79 6.30
CA ALA A 435 -14.28 13.52 7.19
C ALA A 435 -12.92 12.83 7.29
N PHE A 436 -11.88 13.63 7.46
CA PHE A 436 -10.56 13.14 7.86
C PHE A 436 -10.52 12.86 9.37
N THR A 437 -9.56 12.03 9.79
CA THR A 437 -9.39 11.71 11.22
C THR A 437 -9.03 12.95 12.04
N TYR A 438 -8.34 13.91 11.44
CA TYR A 438 -7.92 15.17 12.08
C TYR A 438 -7.82 16.31 11.05
N PRO A 439 -7.96 17.59 11.46
CA PRO A 439 -7.70 18.75 10.62
C PRO A 439 -6.21 19.05 10.49
N ASP A 440 -5.81 19.73 9.40
CA ASP A 440 -4.39 20.00 9.07
C ASP A 440 -3.70 20.94 10.06
N GLU A 441 -4.47 21.78 10.74
CA GLU A 441 -3.98 22.81 11.65
C GLU A 441 -3.51 22.25 13.01
N LEU A 442 -3.90 21.02 13.34
CA LEU A 442 -3.46 20.42 14.60
C LEU A 442 -1.93 20.27 14.65
N PRO A 443 -1.31 20.46 15.82
CA PRO A 443 0.09 20.09 16.04
C PRO A 443 0.35 18.61 15.74
N LEU A 444 1.55 18.27 15.27
CA LEU A 444 1.92 16.90 14.91
C LEU A 444 1.63 15.87 16.02
N ALA A 445 1.93 16.23 17.29
CA ALA A 445 1.63 15.35 18.42
C ALA A 445 0.12 15.08 18.59
N ASP A 446 -0.72 16.09 18.33
CA ASP A 446 -2.15 15.97 18.48
C ASP A 446 -2.79 15.22 17.30
N LYS A 447 -2.22 15.34 16.07
CA LYS A 447 -2.58 14.46 14.93
C LYS A 447 -2.33 12.99 15.27
N ILE A 448 -1.16 12.67 15.85
CA ILE A 448 -0.81 11.32 16.30
C ILE A 448 -1.79 10.84 17.39
N ARG A 449 -2.13 11.70 18.36
CA ARG A 449 -3.15 11.37 19.38
C ARG A 449 -4.52 11.13 18.76
N ALA A 450 -4.94 11.95 17.80
CA ALA A 450 -6.23 11.78 17.12
C ALA A 450 -6.35 10.42 16.44
N VAL A 451 -5.33 9.99 15.68
CA VAL A 451 -5.32 8.65 15.08
C VAL A 451 -5.34 7.56 16.16
N ALA A 452 -4.47 7.65 17.16
CA ALA A 452 -4.36 6.65 18.21
C ALA A 452 -5.66 6.48 19.01
N THR A 453 -6.34 7.57 19.34
CA THR A 453 -7.56 7.53 20.17
C THR A 453 -8.79 7.20 19.33
N ARG A 454 -8.97 7.84 18.18
CA ARG A 454 -10.19 7.69 17.37
C ARG A 454 -10.21 6.38 16.58
N ILE A 455 -9.05 5.97 16.02
CA ILE A 455 -8.95 4.78 15.17
C ILE A 455 -8.52 3.54 15.97
N TYR A 456 -7.46 3.65 16.79
CA TYR A 456 -6.91 2.48 17.48
C TYR A 456 -7.60 2.18 18.81
N GLY A 457 -8.28 3.15 19.44
CA GLY A 457 -8.90 3.00 20.76
C GLY A 457 -7.92 3.10 21.92
N ALA A 458 -6.76 3.73 21.69
CA ALA A 458 -5.84 4.08 22.76
C ALA A 458 -6.46 5.09 23.72
N LYS A 459 -6.06 5.03 24.99
CA LYS A 459 -6.41 6.05 25.98
C LYS A 459 -5.62 7.34 25.76
N ASP A 460 -4.34 7.20 25.40
CA ASP A 460 -3.40 8.31 25.19
C ASP A 460 -2.17 7.84 24.39
N VAL A 461 -1.29 8.78 24.08
CA VAL A 461 0.00 8.56 23.42
C VAL A 461 1.12 9.09 24.32
N SER A 462 2.14 8.25 24.53
CA SER A 462 3.41 8.66 25.15
C SER A 462 4.48 8.87 24.09
N PHE A 463 5.32 9.87 24.29
CA PHE A 463 6.45 10.17 23.42
C PHE A 463 7.76 10.03 24.18
N THR A 464 8.74 9.32 23.63
CA THR A 464 10.10 9.34 24.19
C THR A 464 10.70 10.75 24.12
N PRO A 465 11.72 11.06 24.96
CA PRO A 465 12.41 12.36 24.87
C PRO A 465 12.95 12.65 23.45
N ALA A 466 13.45 11.63 22.75
CA ALA A 466 13.93 11.76 21.37
C ALA A 466 12.79 12.11 20.40
N ALA A 467 11.65 11.41 20.50
CA ALA A 467 10.47 11.70 19.67
C ALA A 467 9.94 13.12 19.92
N THR A 468 9.85 13.54 21.19
CA THR A 468 9.41 14.90 21.56
C THR A 468 10.34 15.97 20.96
N LYS A 469 11.67 15.78 21.08
CA LYS A 469 12.65 16.69 20.49
C LYS A 469 12.48 16.79 18.97
N THR A 470 12.34 15.66 18.29
CA THR A 470 12.18 15.62 16.83
C THR A 470 10.87 16.27 16.37
N LEU A 471 9.74 16.02 17.07
CA LEU A 471 8.46 16.67 16.75
C LEU A 471 8.56 18.19 16.83
N LYS A 472 9.21 18.71 17.88
CA LYS A 472 9.45 20.14 18.01
C LYS A 472 10.32 20.66 16.86
N GLN A 473 11.44 19.99 16.58
CA GLN A 473 12.35 20.36 15.51
C GLN A 473 11.66 20.42 14.14
N LEU A 474 10.87 19.39 13.79
CA LEU A 474 10.11 19.34 12.53
C LEU A 474 9.04 20.44 12.45
N THR A 475 8.44 20.81 13.58
CA THR A 475 7.50 21.94 13.64
C THR A 475 8.24 23.26 13.38
N ASP A 476 9.39 23.47 14.00
CA ASP A 476 10.24 24.66 13.81
C ASP A 476 10.79 24.74 12.36
N GLU A 477 11.00 23.59 11.70
CA GLU A 477 11.42 23.46 10.30
C GLU A 477 10.24 23.60 9.29
N GLY A 478 9.02 23.89 9.74
CA GLY A 478 7.85 24.14 8.87
C GLY A 478 7.07 22.90 8.46
N CYS A 479 7.34 21.72 9.06
CA CYS A 479 6.63 20.48 8.77
C CYS A 479 5.35 20.29 9.61
N GLY A 480 4.94 21.26 10.42
CA GLY A 480 3.83 21.14 11.37
C GLY A 480 2.46 20.83 10.74
N SER A 481 2.21 21.30 9.52
CA SER A 481 0.96 21.05 8.78
C SER A 481 0.90 19.68 8.08
N MET A 482 2.03 18.97 7.95
CA MET A 482 2.07 17.67 7.28
C MET A 482 1.15 16.65 7.98
N PRO A 483 0.49 15.75 7.23
CA PRO A 483 -0.18 14.59 7.81
C PRO A 483 0.82 13.64 8.47
N VAL A 484 0.31 12.78 9.36
CA VAL A 484 1.10 11.80 10.09
C VAL A 484 0.87 10.39 9.57
N CYS A 485 1.94 9.60 9.53
CA CYS A 485 1.94 8.19 9.16
C CYS A 485 2.42 7.39 10.37
N ILE A 486 1.51 6.75 11.10
CA ILE A 486 1.90 5.91 12.24
C ILE A 486 2.37 4.55 11.74
N ALA A 487 3.61 4.21 12.10
CA ALA A 487 4.24 2.93 11.82
C ALA A 487 4.17 2.05 13.08
N LYS A 488 3.34 1.03 13.07
CA LYS A 488 3.12 0.06 14.15
C LYS A 488 2.94 -1.36 13.61
N THR A 489 2.78 -2.34 14.50
CA THR A 489 2.40 -3.69 14.08
C THR A 489 1.06 -3.69 13.34
N GLN A 490 0.95 -4.50 12.30
CA GLN A 490 -0.28 -4.69 11.53
C GLN A 490 -1.28 -5.67 12.17
N TYR A 491 -0.87 -6.42 13.18
CA TYR A 491 -1.65 -7.52 13.75
C TYR A 491 -2.59 -7.12 14.89
N SER A 492 -2.55 -5.89 15.32
CA SER A 492 -3.36 -5.36 16.42
C SER A 492 -3.67 -3.89 16.20
N PHE A 493 -4.75 -3.39 16.78
CA PHE A 493 -4.98 -1.95 16.92
C PHE A 493 -3.93 -1.26 17.79
N SER A 494 -3.36 -1.99 18.77
CA SER A 494 -2.29 -1.45 19.62
C SER A 494 -0.89 -1.60 18.97
N ASP A 495 0.13 -1.18 19.69
CA ASP A 495 1.56 -1.42 19.36
C ASP A 495 2.08 -2.79 19.85
N ASP A 496 1.23 -3.59 20.48
CA ASP A 496 1.53 -4.95 20.91
C ASP A 496 0.73 -5.95 20.04
N ALA A 497 1.44 -6.71 19.21
CA ALA A 497 0.86 -7.72 18.32
C ALA A 497 0.09 -8.85 19.04
N LYS A 498 0.30 -9.02 20.35
CA LYS A 498 -0.38 -10.04 21.16
C LYS A 498 -1.75 -9.60 21.67
N LYS A 499 -2.06 -8.30 21.61
CA LYS A 499 -3.37 -7.76 21.99
C LYS A 499 -4.34 -7.93 20.84
N LEU A 500 -5.05 -9.06 20.84
CA LEU A 500 -5.99 -9.45 19.78
C LEU A 500 -7.36 -8.76 19.93
N GLY A 501 -8.24 -8.92 18.96
CA GLY A 501 -9.58 -8.34 18.95
C GLY A 501 -9.56 -6.82 18.79
N ALA A 502 -10.22 -6.11 19.69
CA ALA A 502 -10.25 -4.64 19.75
C ALA A 502 -9.78 -4.14 21.12
N PRO A 503 -8.47 -4.12 21.41
CA PRO A 503 -7.96 -3.63 22.68
C PRO A 503 -8.34 -2.16 22.90
N GLU A 504 -8.56 -1.80 24.17
CA GLU A 504 -8.92 -0.45 24.62
C GLU A 504 -8.07 -0.01 25.81
N GLY A 505 -8.04 1.28 26.07
CA GLY A 505 -7.44 1.83 27.30
C GLY A 505 -5.92 1.73 27.38
N PHE A 506 -5.25 1.30 26.32
CA PHE A 506 -3.76 1.25 26.26
C PHE A 506 -3.18 2.61 25.93
N THR A 507 -1.90 2.80 26.24
CA THR A 507 -1.12 3.96 25.81
C THR A 507 -0.24 3.55 24.64
N LEU A 508 -0.37 4.23 23.49
CA LEU A 508 0.52 4.04 22.34
C LEU A 508 1.85 4.74 22.61
N THR A 509 2.97 4.05 22.43
CA THR A 509 4.29 4.66 22.64
C THR A 509 4.98 4.99 21.33
N ILE A 510 5.20 6.29 21.05
CA ILE A 510 6.01 6.74 19.91
C ILE A 510 7.47 6.81 20.33
N ARG A 511 8.29 5.93 19.74
CA ARG A 511 9.72 5.79 20.06
C ARG A 511 10.59 6.77 19.30
N SER A 512 10.29 6.99 18.03
CA SER A 512 11.02 7.91 17.17
C SER A 512 10.10 8.52 16.11
N VAL A 513 10.54 9.63 15.55
CA VAL A 513 9.83 10.35 14.49
C VAL A 513 10.83 10.70 13.38
N LYS A 514 10.41 10.61 12.14
CA LYS A 514 11.18 11.08 10.99
C LYS A 514 10.28 11.77 9.98
N VAL A 515 10.82 12.68 9.20
CA VAL A 515 10.11 13.30 8.09
C VAL A 515 10.35 12.52 6.79
N SER A 516 9.31 12.36 6.00
CA SER A 516 9.35 11.99 4.59
C SER A 516 8.97 13.26 3.80
N ALA A 517 9.91 14.19 3.70
CA ALA A 517 9.64 15.56 3.23
C ALA A 517 9.27 15.62 1.75
N GLY A 518 9.83 14.74 0.93
CA GLY A 518 9.45 14.58 -0.48
C GLY A 518 8.04 14.02 -0.63
N ALA A 519 7.71 12.99 0.12
CA ALA A 519 6.36 12.44 0.15
C ALA A 519 5.36 13.39 0.82
N GLY A 520 5.81 14.22 1.76
CA GLY A 520 5.01 15.27 2.41
C GLY A 520 4.24 14.77 3.63
N PHE A 521 4.79 13.84 4.41
CA PHE A 521 4.22 13.38 5.67
C PHE A 521 5.29 13.09 6.73
N VAL A 522 4.88 13.06 7.99
CA VAL A 522 5.74 12.73 9.14
C VAL A 522 5.46 11.32 9.59
N VAL A 523 6.50 10.49 9.71
CA VAL A 523 6.40 9.09 10.17
C VAL A 523 6.65 9.03 11.66
N ALA A 524 5.67 8.52 12.41
CA ALA A 524 5.75 8.26 13.85
C ALA A 524 5.89 6.76 14.11
N LEU A 525 7.03 6.32 14.64
CA LEU A 525 7.33 4.91 14.82
C LEU A 525 6.98 4.46 16.25
N SER A 526 6.08 3.49 16.32
CA SER A 526 5.62 2.85 17.56
C SER A 526 6.07 1.39 17.60
N GLY A 527 7.38 1.15 17.64
CA GLY A 527 7.99 -0.18 17.63
C GLY A 527 9.16 -0.28 16.67
N ASP A 528 9.74 -1.46 16.57
CA ASP A 528 10.83 -1.76 15.64
C ASP A 528 10.25 -2.13 14.27
N ILE A 529 10.14 -1.14 13.40
CA ILE A 529 9.65 -1.34 12.03
C ILE A 529 10.84 -1.58 11.12
N MET A 530 10.87 -2.78 10.52
CA MET A 530 11.92 -3.16 9.58
C MET A 530 11.67 -2.59 8.19
N THR A 531 12.63 -1.80 7.71
CA THR A 531 12.67 -1.25 6.35
C THR A 531 13.46 -2.12 5.39
N MET A 532 14.18 -3.13 5.89
CA MET A 532 14.84 -4.19 5.12
C MET A 532 14.46 -5.55 5.71
N PRO A 533 13.41 -6.22 5.17
CA PRO A 533 13.05 -7.56 5.59
C PRO A 533 14.18 -8.58 5.32
N GLY A 534 14.18 -9.67 6.06
CA GLY A 534 15.05 -10.81 5.76
C GLY A 534 14.27 -11.93 5.07
N LEU A 535 14.95 -12.77 4.31
CA LEU A 535 14.37 -14.01 3.83
C LEU A 535 14.01 -14.93 5.02
N PRO A 536 12.89 -15.66 4.97
CA PRO A 536 12.50 -16.63 6.01
C PRO A 536 13.40 -17.86 5.97
N LYS A 537 13.19 -18.78 6.93
CA LYS A 537 13.95 -20.04 6.99
C LYS A 537 13.84 -20.86 5.70
N VAL A 538 12.67 -20.88 5.08
CA VAL A 538 12.42 -21.46 3.75
C VAL A 538 11.75 -20.37 2.92
N PRO A 539 12.48 -19.67 2.06
CA PRO A 539 11.92 -18.63 1.20
C PRO A 539 11.15 -19.25 0.03
N ALA A 540 10.18 -18.52 -0.52
CA ALA A 540 9.45 -18.91 -1.71
C ALA A 540 10.38 -19.19 -2.90
N ALA A 541 11.51 -18.50 -2.98
CA ALA A 541 12.56 -18.70 -3.97
C ALA A 541 13.03 -20.15 -4.14
N VAL A 542 12.91 -21.00 -3.10
CA VAL A 542 13.30 -22.41 -3.16
C VAL A 542 12.43 -23.22 -4.12
N ASN A 543 11.19 -22.78 -4.34
CA ASN A 543 10.21 -23.47 -5.17
C ASN A 543 10.01 -22.83 -6.55
N ILE A 544 10.53 -21.61 -6.75
CA ILE A 544 10.42 -20.90 -8.03
C ILE A 544 11.49 -21.42 -8.98
N ASP A 545 11.07 -21.83 -10.17
CA ASP A 545 11.99 -22.35 -11.20
C ASP A 545 11.50 -21.94 -12.61
N VAL A 546 12.30 -22.22 -13.62
CA VAL A 546 12.00 -21.97 -15.02
C VAL A 546 12.33 -23.22 -15.85
N THR A 547 11.40 -23.62 -16.70
CA THR A 547 11.59 -24.73 -17.62
C THR A 547 12.46 -24.33 -18.82
N ASP A 548 13.00 -25.32 -19.59
CA ASP A 548 13.87 -25.07 -20.76
C ASP A 548 13.16 -24.26 -21.87
N ASP A 549 11.83 -24.28 -21.93
CA ASP A 549 11.01 -23.47 -22.84
C ASP A 549 10.64 -22.10 -22.27
N GLY A 550 11.19 -21.73 -21.09
CA GLY A 550 11.04 -20.41 -20.48
C GLY A 550 9.77 -20.24 -19.63
N LYS A 551 9.03 -21.31 -19.33
CA LYS A 551 7.83 -21.26 -18.50
C LYS A 551 8.21 -21.23 -17.02
N ILE A 552 7.70 -20.24 -16.27
CA ILE A 552 7.91 -20.12 -14.83
C ILE A 552 7.04 -21.14 -14.08
N THR A 553 7.61 -21.74 -13.05
CA THR A 553 6.92 -22.66 -12.13
C THR A 553 7.13 -22.24 -10.69
N GLY A 554 6.26 -22.66 -9.78
CA GLY A 554 6.36 -22.40 -8.35
C GLY A 554 6.15 -20.94 -7.92
N LEU A 555 5.71 -20.09 -8.83
CA LEU A 555 5.35 -18.70 -8.53
C LEU A 555 3.88 -18.68 -8.06
N PHE A 556 3.65 -19.11 -6.83
CA PHE A 556 2.36 -19.17 -6.08
C PHE A 556 1.24 -20.03 -6.67
#